data_0ffd693998a5bde750325aaf7a07ca93
#
_entry.id   0ffd693998a5bde750325aaf7a07ca93
#
_cell.length_a   1.000
_cell.length_b   1.000
_cell.length_c   1.000
_cell.angle_alpha   90.00
_cell.angle_beta   90.00
_cell.angle_gamma   90.00
#
_symmetry.space_group_name_H-M   'P 1'
#
loop_
_entity.id
_entity.type
_entity.pdbx_description
1 polymer ?
#
loop_
_entity_poly.entity_id
_entity_poly.type
_entity_poly.pdbx_seq_one_letter_code
_entity_poly.pdbx_strand_id
1 'polypeptide(L)'
;MKVLELFAGSRSIGKICDDLGYNVFSSDVNPFDNIDYVIDINKFDVSVVPFIPDFIWASPPCTYFSVASIGKHWNKNNTPKSDNALKGVEYVKSTLKIINYFKLLNPNLNWCIENPRGKLRKLNIVKGLPRTTVWYCSYGDTRAKPTDIWSNNIWNPLFNTNGWKPREECFNGNKDCHHEAAPRGSRTGTQGLKGNYERSKIPQQLCEDIIKSNI
;
A
#
# COMPACT_ATOMS: atom_id res chain seq x y z
N MET A 1 -1.62 -0.73 -20.39
CA MET A 1 -2.11 -1.34 -19.11
C MET A 1 -3.22 -0.48 -18.54
N LYS A 2 -4.22 -1.07 -17.90
CA LYS A 2 -5.35 -0.42 -17.23
C LYS A 2 -5.18 -0.57 -15.72
N VAL A 3 -5.12 0.53 -14.99
CA VAL A 3 -4.75 0.58 -13.57
C VAL A 3 -5.88 1.18 -12.74
N LEU A 4 -6.25 0.49 -11.66
CA LEU A 4 -7.13 1.02 -10.62
C LEU A 4 -6.31 1.35 -9.38
N GLU A 5 -6.27 2.63 -8.99
CA GLU A 5 -5.58 3.09 -7.79
C GLU A 5 -6.59 3.46 -6.70
N LEU A 6 -6.63 2.67 -5.63
CA LEU A 6 -7.51 2.87 -4.48
C LEU A 6 -6.76 3.55 -3.34
N PHE A 7 -7.40 4.48 -2.63
CA PHE A 7 -6.77 5.36 -1.63
C PHE A 7 -5.61 6.15 -2.26
N ALA A 8 -5.86 6.68 -3.43
CA ALA A 8 -4.84 7.23 -4.31
C ALA A 8 -4.06 8.41 -3.71
N GLY A 9 -4.72 9.26 -2.90
CA GLY A 9 -4.08 10.37 -2.20
C GLY A 9 -3.20 11.22 -3.11
N SER A 10 -1.89 11.04 -3.02
CA SER A 10 -0.90 11.74 -3.85
C SER A 10 -0.75 11.17 -5.26
N ARG A 11 -1.48 10.11 -5.61
CA ARG A 11 -1.37 9.38 -6.88
C ARG A 11 0.06 8.92 -7.19
N SER A 12 0.73 8.32 -6.20
CA SER A 12 2.12 7.87 -6.38
C SER A 12 2.27 6.83 -7.48
N ILE A 13 1.32 5.91 -7.61
CA ILE A 13 1.26 4.92 -8.69
C ILE A 13 0.68 5.55 -9.96
N GLY A 14 -0.43 6.30 -9.84
CA GLY A 14 -1.11 6.90 -10.98
C GLY A 14 -0.21 7.79 -11.81
N LYS A 15 0.62 8.63 -11.17
CA LYS A 15 1.58 9.51 -11.88
C LYS A 15 2.57 8.72 -12.74
N ILE A 16 3.15 7.65 -12.21
CA ILE A 16 4.07 6.79 -12.98
C ILE A 16 3.33 6.13 -14.15
N CYS A 17 2.09 5.72 -13.93
CA CYS A 17 1.28 5.12 -14.98
C CYS A 17 0.87 6.13 -16.05
N ASP A 18 0.54 7.37 -15.67
CA ASP A 18 0.25 8.46 -16.60
C ASP A 18 1.48 8.78 -17.47
N ASP A 19 2.68 8.89 -16.87
CA ASP A 19 3.95 9.10 -17.57
C ASP A 19 4.28 7.99 -18.58
N LEU A 20 3.81 6.77 -18.31
CA LEU A 20 3.95 5.61 -19.19
C LEU A 20 2.81 5.49 -20.24
N GLY A 21 1.85 6.41 -20.26
CA GLY A 21 0.72 6.38 -21.17
C GLY A 21 -0.32 5.29 -20.87
N TYR A 22 -0.45 4.86 -19.62
CA TYR A 22 -1.45 3.88 -19.20
C TYR A 22 -2.77 4.53 -18.82
N ASN A 23 -3.85 3.78 -18.90
CA ASN A 23 -5.16 4.24 -18.46
C ASN A 23 -5.28 4.04 -16.94
N VAL A 24 -5.40 5.12 -16.20
CA VAL A 24 -5.55 5.11 -14.74
C VAL A 24 -6.97 5.54 -14.36
N PHE A 25 -7.57 4.84 -13.40
CA PHE A 25 -8.75 5.29 -12.68
C PHE A 25 -8.43 5.31 -11.20
N SER A 26 -8.51 6.48 -10.57
CA SER A 26 -8.09 6.72 -9.20
C SER A 26 -9.26 7.04 -8.29
N SER A 27 -9.23 6.53 -7.07
CA SER A 27 -10.26 6.80 -6.06
C SER A 27 -9.65 7.14 -4.70
N ASP A 28 -10.23 8.13 -4.05
CA ASP A 28 -9.93 8.53 -2.66
C ASP A 28 -11.18 9.09 -1.99
N VAL A 29 -11.20 9.15 -0.66
CA VAL A 29 -12.28 9.81 0.09
C VAL A 29 -12.17 11.32 0.05
N ASN A 30 -10.97 11.86 -0.21
CA ASN A 30 -10.71 13.29 -0.31
C ASN A 30 -10.60 13.71 -1.78
N PRO A 31 -11.08 14.91 -2.13
CA PRO A 31 -11.01 15.44 -3.50
C PRO A 31 -9.62 16.04 -3.78
N PHE A 32 -8.59 15.19 -3.77
CA PHE A 32 -7.25 15.60 -4.23
C PHE A 32 -7.24 15.77 -5.74
N ASP A 33 -6.21 16.48 -6.26
CA ASP A 33 -6.06 16.71 -7.68
C ASP A 33 -6.02 15.41 -8.48
N ASN A 34 -6.77 15.37 -9.58
CA ASN A 34 -6.85 14.24 -10.50
C ASN A 34 -7.37 12.93 -9.87
N ILE A 35 -8.25 13.00 -8.88
CA ILE A 35 -9.01 11.85 -8.40
C ILE A 35 -10.29 11.71 -9.22
N ASP A 36 -10.46 10.57 -9.89
CA ASP A 36 -11.60 10.31 -10.78
C ASP A 36 -12.88 10.00 -9.99
N TYR A 37 -12.77 9.34 -8.85
CA TYR A 37 -13.93 8.95 -8.04
C TYR A 37 -13.71 9.26 -6.56
N VAL A 38 -14.33 10.35 -6.10
CA VAL A 38 -14.26 10.78 -4.70
C VAL A 38 -15.34 10.04 -3.91
N ILE A 39 -14.95 9.00 -3.16
CA ILE A 39 -15.87 8.13 -2.43
C ILE A 39 -15.20 7.44 -1.23
N ASP A 40 -15.96 7.14 -0.18
CA ASP A 40 -15.53 6.19 0.85
C ASP A 40 -15.46 4.78 0.25
N ILE A 41 -14.36 4.08 0.43
CA ILE A 41 -14.12 2.75 -0.14
C ILE A 41 -15.22 1.72 0.23
N ASN A 42 -15.88 1.91 1.37
CA ASN A 42 -16.99 1.03 1.79
C ASN A 42 -18.25 1.22 0.94
N LYS A 43 -18.31 2.31 0.17
CA LYS A 43 -19.40 2.64 -0.76
C LYS A 43 -18.95 2.58 -2.22
N PHE A 44 -17.74 2.10 -2.48
CA PHE A 44 -17.18 2.04 -3.83
C PHE A 44 -18.05 1.18 -4.73
N ASP A 45 -18.53 1.78 -5.81
CA ASP A 45 -19.27 1.08 -6.86
C ASP A 45 -18.30 0.66 -7.97
N VAL A 46 -18.10 -0.63 -8.14
CA VAL A 46 -17.20 -1.19 -9.14
C VAL A 46 -17.67 -0.93 -10.58
N SER A 47 -18.95 -0.62 -10.78
CA SER A 47 -19.53 -0.36 -12.12
C SER A 47 -19.11 0.98 -12.71
N VAL A 48 -18.63 1.92 -11.88
CA VAL A 48 -18.13 3.23 -12.35
C VAL A 48 -16.73 3.17 -12.93
N VAL A 49 -16.00 2.08 -12.71
CA VAL A 49 -14.65 1.90 -13.28
C VAL A 49 -14.79 1.66 -14.78
N PRO A 50 -14.22 2.51 -15.66
CA PRO A 50 -14.52 2.50 -17.10
C PRO A 50 -13.89 1.33 -17.86
N PHE A 51 -13.21 0.42 -17.15
CA PHE A 51 -12.51 -0.72 -17.72
C PHE A 51 -12.34 -1.85 -16.70
N ILE A 52 -12.03 -3.04 -17.17
CA ILE A 52 -11.55 -4.14 -16.32
C ILE A 52 -10.05 -3.91 -16.12
N PRO A 53 -9.55 -3.73 -14.86
CA PRO A 53 -8.15 -3.47 -14.59
C PRO A 53 -7.24 -4.66 -14.93
N ASP A 54 -6.01 -4.35 -15.35
CA ASP A 54 -4.89 -5.29 -15.41
C ASP A 54 -4.09 -5.29 -14.09
N PHE A 55 -4.10 -4.15 -13.41
CA PHE A 55 -3.42 -3.95 -12.14
C PHE A 55 -4.26 -3.12 -11.17
N ILE A 56 -4.30 -3.54 -9.89
CA ILE A 56 -4.91 -2.78 -8.79
C ILE A 56 -3.85 -2.46 -7.76
N TRP A 57 -3.73 -1.18 -7.41
CA TRP A 57 -2.99 -0.71 -6.25
C TRP A 57 -3.93 -0.20 -5.18
N ALA A 58 -3.66 -0.54 -3.90
CA ALA A 58 -4.41 -0.03 -2.77
C ALA A 58 -3.50 0.30 -1.59
N SER A 59 -3.67 1.50 -1.02
CA SER A 59 -2.94 1.96 0.17
C SER A 59 -3.91 2.31 1.31
N PRO A 60 -4.57 1.32 1.95
CA PRO A 60 -5.50 1.59 3.04
C PRO A 60 -4.86 2.42 4.15
N PRO A 61 -5.60 3.36 4.79
CA PRO A 61 -5.07 4.24 5.82
C PRO A 61 -4.32 3.49 6.93
N CYS A 62 -3.04 3.78 7.08
CA CYS A 62 -2.16 3.12 8.06
C CYS A 62 -2.38 3.59 9.49
N THR A 63 -3.12 4.66 9.71
CA THR A 63 -3.34 5.30 11.02
C THR A 63 -3.82 4.32 12.09
N TYR A 64 -4.63 3.35 11.68
CA TYR A 64 -5.21 2.36 12.59
C TYR A 64 -4.29 1.16 12.86
N PHE A 65 -3.27 0.94 12.03
CA PHE A 65 -2.38 -0.22 12.06
C PHE A 65 -0.95 0.11 12.44
N SER A 66 -0.58 1.40 12.47
CA SER A 66 0.79 1.85 12.71
C SER A 66 1.27 1.47 14.11
N VAL A 67 2.58 1.26 14.26
CA VAL A 67 3.21 0.94 15.55
C VAL A 67 2.88 2.00 16.61
N ALA A 68 2.81 3.28 16.21
CA ALA A 68 2.47 4.39 17.11
C ALA A 68 1.07 4.31 17.70
N SER A 69 0.13 3.66 17.02
CA SER A 69 -1.29 3.62 17.40
C SER A 69 -1.75 2.26 17.92
N ILE A 70 -0.90 1.22 17.86
CA ILE A 70 -1.28 -0.16 18.25
C ILE A 70 -1.88 -0.21 19.66
N GLY A 71 -1.23 0.40 20.65
CA GLY A 71 -1.72 0.38 22.04
C GLY A 71 -3.06 1.08 22.26
N LYS A 72 -3.38 2.07 21.39
CA LYS A 72 -4.66 2.79 21.42
C LYS A 72 -5.80 2.00 20.79
N HIS A 73 -5.53 1.26 19.71
CA HIS A 73 -6.55 0.68 18.86
C HIS A 73 -6.72 -0.84 18.98
N TRP A 74 -5.72 -1.54 19.56
CA TRP A 74 -5.67 -3.00 19.52
C TRP A 74 -5.36 -3.61 20.88
N ASN A 75 -6.01 -4.73 21.18
CA ASN A 75 -5.67 -5.59 22.29
C ASN A 75 -4.44 -6.47 21.97
N LYS A 76 -3.86 -7.09 23.01
CA LYS A 76 -2.69 -7.99 22.85
C LYS A 76 -3.01 -9.21 21.98
N ASN A 77 -4.23 -9.72 22.03
CA ASN A 77 -4.72 -10.85 21.24
C ASN A 77 -5.13 -10.49 19.79
N ASN A 78 -4.75 -9.30 19.29
CA ASN A 78 -5.06 -8.78 17.97
C ASN A 78 -6.55 -8.44 17.74
N THR A 79 -7.38 -8.39 18.75
CA THR A 79 -8.76 -7.89 18.61
C THR A 79 -8.80 -6.37 18.62
N PRO A 80 -9.66 -5.75 17.80
CA PRO A 80 -9.86 -4.30 17.83
C PRO A 80 -10.48 -3.87 19.17
N LYS A 81 -10.04 -2.72 19.70
CA LYS A 81 -10.61 -2.13 20.91
C LYS A 81 -11.16 -0.72 20.70
N SER A 82 -11.18 -0.24 19.48
CA SER A 82 -11.75 1.05 19.12
C SER A 82 -12.49 0.98 17.80
N ASP A 83 -13.48 1.86 17.60
CA ASP A 83 -14.23 2.00 16.34
C ASP A 83 -13.30 2.31 15.16
N ASN A 84 -12.24 3.05 15.40
CA ASN A 84 -11.22 3.33 14.40
C ASN A 84 -10.49 2.06 13.93
N ALA A 85 -10.20 1.12 14.83
CA ALA A 85 -9.62 -0.16 14.43
C ALA A 85 -10.61 -1.00 13.62
N LEU A 86 -11.89 -1.01 14.00
CA LEU A 86 -12.96 -1.66 13.24
C LEU A 86 -13.07 -1.04 11.85
N LYS A 87 -13.12 0.30 11.76
CA LYS A 87 -13.14 1.02 10.48
C LYS A 87 -11.95 0.67 9.60
N GLY A 88 -10.75 0.58 10.16
CA GLY A 88 -9.56 0.15 9.41
C GLY A 88 -9.71 -1.27 8.85
N VAL A 89 -10.26 -2.22 9.61
CA VAL A 89 -10.52 -3.57 9.14
C VAL A 89 -11.55 -3.57 8.01
N GLU A 90 -12.63 -2.78 8.12
CA GLU A 90 -13.65 -2.67 7.06
C GLU A 90 -13.05 -2.11 5.76
N TYR A 91 -12.14 -1.15 5.82
CA TYR A 91 -11.45 -0.64 4.64
C TYR A 91 -10.63 -1.73 3.93
N VAL A 92 -9.92 -2.57 4.67
CA VAL A 92 -9.17 -3.70 4.09
C VAL A 92 -10.13 -4.75 3.51
N LYS A 93 -11.26 -5.03 4.18
CA LYS A 93 -12.31 -5.94 3.65
C LYS A 93 -12.88 -5.43 2.33
N SER A 94 -13.22 -4.15 2.26
CA SER A 94 -13.74 -3.52 1.04
C SER A 94 -12.71 -3.56 -0.09
N THR A 95 -11.44 -3.30 0.22
CA THR A 95 -10.34 -3.44 -0.75
C THR A 95 -10.27 -4.86 -1.31
N LEU A 96 -10.26 -5.87 -0.45
CA LEU A 96 -10.19 -7.27 -0.88
C LEU A 96 -11.44 -7.69 -1.68
N LYS A 97 -12.62 -7.15 -1.33
CA LYS A 97 -13.87 -7.38 -2.07
C LYS A 97 -13.79 -6.82 -3.50
N ILE A 98 -13.25 -5.61 -3.66
CA ILE A 98 -13.03 -4.97 -4.97
C ILE A 98 -12.02 -5.79 -5.79
N ILE A 99 -10.88 -6.17 -5.20
CA ILE A 99 -9.87 -7.01 -5.87
C ILE A 99 -10.49 -8.33 -6.33
N ASN A 100 -11.23 -9.02 -5.46
CA ASN A 100 -11.85 -10.29 -5.79
C ASN A 100 -12.90 -10.16 -6.90
N TYR A 101 -13.68 -9.07 -6.91
CA TYR A 101 -14.62 -8.80 -8.00
C TYR A 101 -13.91 -8.71 -9.35
N PHE A 102 -12.87 -7.88 -9.45
CA PHE A 102 -12.15 -7.72 -10.72
C PHE A 102 -11.33 -8.96 -11.09
N LYS A 103 -10.87 -9.74 -10.12
CA LYS A 103 -10.20 -11.02 -10.38
C LYS A 103 -11.12 -12.07 -11.00
N LEU A 104 -12.42 -12.03 -10.73
CA LEU A 104 -13.41 -12.88 -11.41
C LEU A 104 -13.56 -12.49 -12.89
N LEU A 105 -13.41 -11.20 -13.21
CA LEU A 105 -13.52 -10.68 -14.58
C LEU A 105 -12.20 -10.79 -15.35
N ASN A 106 -11.07 -10.69 -14.65
CA ASN A 106 -9.72 -10.83 -15.20
C ASN A 106 -8.88 -11.76 -14.32
N PRO A 107 -8.81 -13.07 -14.62
CA PRO A 107 -8.00 -14.03 -13.86
C PRO A 107 -6.51 -13.68 -13.78
N ASN A 108 -6.00 -12.91 -14.76
CA ASN A 108 -4.60 -12.45 -14.83
C ASN A 108 -4.37 -11.14 -14.07
N LEU A 109 -5.38 -10.60 -13.40
CA LEU A 109 -5.27 -9.38 -12.61
C LEU A 109 -4.13 -9.49 -11.60
N ASN A 110 -3.20 -8.56 -11.66
CA ASN A 110 -2.21 -8.34 -10.62
C ASN A 110 -2.69 -7.27 -9.64
N TRP A 111 -2.32 -7.42 -8.38
CA TRP A 111 -2.72 -6.46 -7.36
C TRP A 111 -1.66 -6.32 -6.27
N CYS A 112 -1.61 -5.12 -5.66
CA CYS A 112 -0.81 -4.83 -4.49
C CYS A 112 -1.65 -4.11 -3.43
N ILE A 113 -1.45 -4.48 -2.15
CA ILE A 113 -1.94 -3.75 -0.99
C ILE A 113 -0.72 -3.29 -0.20
N GLU A 114 -0.57 -1.97 0.01
CA GLU A 114 0.51 -1.37 0.77
C GLU A 114 0.04 -1.00 2.17
N ASN A 115 0.85 -1.28 3.18
CA ASN A 115 0.67 -0.69 4.50
C ASN A 115 2.00 -0.71 5.27
N PRO A 116 2.38 0.33 6.01
CA PRO A 116 3.57 0.29 6.86
C PRO A 116 3.60 -0.93 7.78
N ARG A 117 4.79 -1.49 7.97
CA ARG A 117 4.99 -2.64 8.85
C ARG A 117 4.43 -2.37 10.25
N GLY A 118 3.34 -3.04 10.58
CA GLY A 118 2.60 -2.78 11.82
C GLY A 118 1.59 -3.87 12.18
N LYS A 119 0.41 -3.44 12.60
CA LYS A 119 -0.63 -4.35 13.12
C LYS A 119 -1.28 -5.19 12.03
N LEU A 120 -1.48 -4.63 10.83
CA LEU A 120 -2.22 -5.29 9.75
C LEU A 120 -1.68 -6.69 9.46
N ARG A 121 -0.35 -6.86 9.41
CA ARG A 121 0.29 -8.17 9.15
C ARG A 121 -0.08 -9.29 10.13
N LYS A 122 -0.63 -8.95 11.30
CA LYS A 122 -1.01 -9.89 12.36
C LYS A 122 -2.50 -10.24 12.34
N LEU A 123 -3.26 -9.66 11.43
CA LEU A 123 -4.71 -9.86 11.37
C LEU A 123 -5.08 -11.00 10.44
N ASN A 124 -6.14 -11.74 10.82
CA ASN A 124 -6.62 -12.87 10.02
C ASN A 124 -7.08 -12.49 8.61
N ILE A 125 -7.50 -11.24 8.42
CA ILE A 125 -8.00 -10.76 7.13
C ILE A 125 -6.95 -10.81 6.00
N VAL A 126 -5.66 -10.72 6.35
CA VAL A 126 -4.54 -10.81 5.38
C VAL A 126 -3.72 -12.09 5.55
N LYS A 127 -4.18 -13.01 6.42
CA LYS A 127 -3.50 -14.29 6.66
C LYS A 127 -3.54 -15.14 5.39
N GLY A 128 -2.39 -15.66 4.99
CA GLY A 128 -2.26 -16.49 3.78
C GLY A 128 -2.09 -15.71 2.48
N LEU A 129 -2.23 -14.40 2.48
CA LEU A 129 -1.87 -13.58 1.31
C LEU A 129 -0.33 -13.49 1.20
N PRO A 130 0.25 -13.68 0.00
CA PRO A 130 1.67 -13.49 -0.23
C PRO A 130 2.08 -12.07 0.16
N ARG A 131 3.18 -11.94 0.90
CA ARG A 131 3.65 -10.66 1.42
C ARG A 131 5.16 -10.57 1.42
N THR A 132 5.69 -9.41 1.07
CA THR A 132 7.07 -9.02 1.31
C THR A 132 7.14 -7.74 2.13
N THR A 133 8.30 -7.45 2.72
CA THR A 133 8.57 -6.16 3.38
C THR A 133 9.63 -5.43 2.58
N VAL A 134 9.37 -4.16 2.29
CA VAL A 134 10.32 -3.26 1.65
C VAL A 134 10.74 -2.15 2.61
N TRP A 135 11.89 -1.57 2.36
CA TRP A 135 12.38 -0.41 3.08
C TRP A 135 12.44 0.77 2.11
N TYR A 136 11.77 1.85 2.43
CA TYR A 136 11.66 3.00 1.51
C TYR A 136 13.02 3.58 1.14
N CYS A 137 14.00 3.57 2.06
CA CYS A 137 15.36 3.99 1.76
C CYS A 137 16.06 3.15 0.66
N SER A 138 15.72 1.88 0.52
CA SER A 138 16.22 1.04 -0.59
C SER A 138 15.68 1.51 -1.96
N TYR A 139 14.71 2.42 -1.96
CA TYR A 139 14.09 3.03 -3.14
C TYR A 139 14.31 4.54 -3.21
N GLY A 140 15.39 5.03 -2.59
CA GLY A 140 15.81 6.44 -2.68
C GLY A 140 15.12 7.41 -1.73
N ASP A 141 14.26 6.94 -0.82
CA ASP A 141 13.64 7.79 0.20
C ASP A 141 14.61 8.03 1.37
N THR A 142 14.56 9.21 1.97
CA THR A 142 15.33 9.51 3.19
C THR A 142 14.77 8.82 4.42
N ARG A 143 13.56 8.25 4.34
CA ARG A 143 12.92 7.50 5.42
C ARG A 143 13.26 6.01 5.31
N ALA A 144 13.67 5.40 6.40
CA ALA A 144 13.77 3.94 6.46
C ALA A 144 12.40 3.25 6.20
N LYS A 145 11.34 3.70 6.82
CA LYS A 145 9.92 3.30 6.72
C LYS A 145 9.71 1.88 6.19
N PRO A 146 9.92 0.83 7.00
CA PRO A 146 9.62 -0.53 6.59
C PRO A 146 8.12 -0.68 6.31
N THR A 147 7.79 -1.20 5.14
CA THR A 147 6.44 -1.25 4.58
C THR A 147 6.16 -2.64 4.06
N ASP A 148 4.97 -3.17 4.35
CA ASP A 148 4.50 -4.44 3.83
C ASP A 148 3.76 -4.23 2.52
N ILE A 149 4.07 -5.07 1.54
CA ILE A 149 3.36 -5.20 0.28
C ILE A 149 2.78 -6.61 0.21
N TRP A 150 1.46 -6.72 0.21
CA TRP A 150 0.76 -7.95 -0.16
C TRP A 150 0.48 -7.92 -1.65
N SER A 151 0.81 -8.99 -2.37
CA SER A 151 0.62 -9.05 -3.81
C SER A 151 0.58 -10.49 -4.30
N ASN A 152 -0.16 -10.75 -5.37
CA ASN A 152 -0.12 -12.02 -6.08
C ASN A 152 1.04 -12.11 -7.10
N ASN A 153 1.77 -11.02 -7.34
CA ASN A 153 2.88 -10.94 -8.30
C ASN A 153 4.23 -10.66 -7.62
N ILE A 154 4.50 -11.32 -6.48
CA ILE A 154 5.82 -11.27 -5.84
C ILE A 154 6.67 -12.41 -6.40
N TRP A 155 7.90 -12.11 -6.79
CA TRP A 155 8.87 -13.11 -7.18
C TRP A 155 9.08 -14.15 -6.07
N ASN A 156 9.01 -15.43 -6.44
CA ASN A 156 9.24 -16.52 -5.52
C ASN A 156 10.18 -17.54 -6.18
N PRO A 157 11.38 -17.77 -5.63
CA PRO A 157 12.35 -18.68 -6.22
C PRO A 157 11.88 -20.15 -6.26
N LEU A 158 10.97 -20.54 -5.35
CA LEU A 158 10.45 -21.91 -5.28
C LEU A 158 9.45 -22.20 -6.41
N PHE A 159 8.79 -21.19 -6.94
CA PHE A 159 7.77 -21.33 -7.99
C PHE A 159 8.20 -20.75 -9.33
N ASN A 160 9.46 -20.31 -9.45
CA ASN A 160 10.02 -19.70 -10.67
C ASN A 160 9.10 -18.65 -11.30
N THR A 161 8.50 -17.79 -10.44
CA THR A 161 7.60 -16.72 -10.89
C THR A 161 8.43 -15.55 -11.43
N ASN A 162 7.98 -14.93 -12.52
CA ASN A 162 8.57 -13.69 -13.06
C ASN A 162 8.07 -12.43 -12.33
N GLY A 163 7.54 -12.60 -11.14
CA GLY A 163 6.96 -11.49 -10.35
C GLY A 163 8.00 -10.47 -9.90
N TRP A 164 7.49 -9.39 -9.34
CA TRP A 164 8.30 -8.32 -8.79
C TRP A 164 9.24 -8.81 -7.69
N LYS A 165 10.54 -8.50 -7.83
CA LYS A 165 11.58 -8.82 -6.85
C LYS A 165 11.89 -7.56 -6.01
N PRO A 166 11.62 -7.57 -4.69
CA PRO A 166 11.97 -6.46 -3.83
C PRO A 166 13.50 -6.25 -3.78
N ARG A 167 13.91 -4.99 -3.60
CA ARG A 167 15.30 -4.64 -3.31
C ARG A 167 15.69 -5.12 -1.92
N GLU A 168 16.99 -5.16 -1.64
CA GLU A 168 17.54 -5.60 -0.36
C GLU A 168 16.94 -4.84 0.82
N GLU A 169 16.69 -5.58 1.91
CA GLU A 169 16.17 -5.02 3.14
C GLU A 169 17.22 -4.14 3.84
N CYS A 170 16.74 -3.09 4.49
CA CYS A 170 17.52 -2.26 5.39
C CYS A 170 17.11 -2.52 6.85
N PHE A 171 17.73 -1.83 7.80
CA PHE A 171 17.35 -1.86 9.21
C PHE A 171 17.56 -0.49 9.88
N ASN A 172 16.80 -0.24 10.93
CA ASN A 172 16.96 0.99 11.70
C ASN A 172 18.35 1.05 12.35
N GLY A 173 19.03 2.19 12.17
CA GLY A 173 20.39 2.39 12.69
C GLY A 173 21.49 1.84 11.78
N ASN A 174 21.17 1.46 10.54
CA ASN A 174 22.18 1.15 9.53
C ASN A 174 22.98 2.42 9.20
N LYS A 175 24.26 2.44 9.57
CA LYS A 175 25.15 3.58 9.38
C LYS A 175 25.62 3.72 7.93
N ASP A 176 25.54 2.66 7.15
CA ASP A 176 25.95 2.63 5.75
C ASP A 176 24.82 3.04 4.79
N CYS A 177 23.62 3.25 5.32
CA CYS A 177 22.48 3.70 4.55
C CYS A 177 22.30 5.22 4.66
N HIS A 178 21.88 5.84 3.55
CA HIS A 178 21.62 7.29 3.48
C HIS A 178 20.35 7.75 4.23
N HIS A 179 19.54 6.82 4.78
CA HIS A 179 18.32 7.24 5.47
C HIS A 179 18.62 8.03 6.73
N GLU A 180 17.79 9.05 7.00
CA GLU A 180 17.90 9.85 8.18
C GLU A 180 17.59 9.02 9.44
N ALA A 181 18.36 9.22 10.49
CA ALA A 181 18.05 8.65 11.79
C ALA A 181 16.69 9.18 12.29
N ALA A 182 15.85 8.29 12.81
CA ALA A 182 14.62 8.73 13.44
C ALA A 182 14.93 9.67 14.61
N PRO A 183 14.18 10.79 14.77
CA PRO A 183 14.39 11.69 15.90
C PRO A 183 14.35 10.94 17.23
N ARG A 184 15.22 11.33 18.19
CA ARG A 184 15.30 10.70 19.51
C ARG A 184 13.92 10.67 20.17
N GLY A 185 13.47 9.49 20.58
CA GLY A 185 12.13 9.27 21.14
C GLY A 185 11.02 9.10 20.10
N SER A 186 11.31 9.18 18.80
CA SER A 186 10.32 8.87 17.76
C SER A 186 9.94 7.40 17.77
N ARG A 187 8.66 7.11 17.95
CA ARG A 187 8.11 5.75 17.85
C ARG A 187 7.78 5.35 16.41
N THR A 188 7.77 6.29 15.49
CA THR A 188 7.21 6.11 14.14
C THR A 188 8.26 6.04 13.04
N GLY A 189 9.49 6.47 13.29
CA GLY A 189 10.52 6.56 12.25
C GLY A 189 10.18 7.50 11.10
N THR A 190 9.20 8.40 11.26
CA THR A 190 8.73 9.30 10.19
C THR A 190 9.49 10.63 10.13
N GLN A 191 10.68 10.70 10.68
CA GLN A 191 11.69 11.71 10.45
C GLN A 191 11.20 13.14 10.16
N GLY A 192 10.31 13.65 11.02
CA GLY A 192 9.91 15.06 10.98
C GLY A 192 8.94 15.48 9.87
N LEU A 193 8.54 14.59 8.95
CA LEU A 193 7.53 14.92 7.95
C LEU A 193 6.19 15.29 8.61
N LYS A 194 5.72 16.49 8.33
CA LYS A 194 4.44 17.00 8.82
C LYS A 194 3.32 16.67 7.82
N GLY A 195 2.14 16.35 8.36
CA GLY A 195 0.95 16.04 7.54
C GLY A 195 0.86 14.58 7.08
N ASN A 196 -0.37 14.10 6.97
CA ASN A 196 -0.63 12.72 6.53
C ASN A 196 -0.35 12.54 5.04
N TYR A 197 -0.61 13.57 4.24
CA TYR A 197 -0.39 13.55 2.79
C TYR A 197 1.08 13.30 2.45
N GLU A 198 2.02 14.09 3.01
CA GLU A 198 3.46 13.90 2.76
C GLU A 198 3.96 12.52 3.26
N ARG A 199 3.47 12.07 4.41
CA ARG A 199 3.83 10.75 4.95
C ARG A 199 3.26 9.59 4.17
N SER A 200 2.19 9.78 3.38
CA SER A 200 1.58 8.73 2.57
C SER A 200 2.30 8.50 1.24
N LYS A 201 3.09 9.45 0.77
CA LYS A 201 3.82 9.32 -0.49
C LYS A 201 4.68 8.05 -0.50
N ILE A 202 4.62 7.35 -1.63
CA ILE A 202 5.40 6.14 -1.89
C ILE A 202 6.60 6.53 -2.74
N PRO A 203 7.80 5.96 -2.48
CA PRO A 203 8.99 6.27 -3.28
C PRO A 203 8.76 5.99 -4.76
N GLN A 204 9.17 6.93 -5.62
CA GLN A 204 9.00 6.81 -7.05
C GLN A 204 9.62 5.53 -7.60
N GLN A 205 10.85 5.20 -7.19
CA GLN A 205 11.54 3.99 -7.65
C GLN A 205 10.81 2.70 -7.25
N LEU A 206 10.11 2.68 -6.10
CA LEU A 206 9.30 1.53 -5.70
C LEU A 206 8.09 1.37 -6.64
N CYS A 207 7.42 2.48 -6.95
CA CYS A 207 6.30 2.49 -7.89
C CYS A 207 6.76 2.01 -9.29
N GLU A 208 7.88 2.53 -9.78
CA GLU A 208 8.45 2.13 -11.07
C GLU A 208 8.80 0.64 -11.12
N ASP A 209 9.51 0.12 -10.10
CA ASP A 209 9.92 -1.30 -10.05
C ASP A 209 8.68 -2.22 -10.05
N ILE A 210 7.63 -1.87 -9.30
CA ILE A 210 6.39 -2.64 -9.27
C ILE A 210 5.65 -2.56 -10.61
N ILE A 211 5.48 -1.38 -11.17
CA ILE A 211 4.76 -1.21 -12.45
C ILE A 211 5.49 -1.93 -13.59
N LYS A 212 6.81 -1.80 -13.70
CA LYS A 212 7.61 -2.49 -14.72
C LYS A 212 7.51 -4.02 -14.64
N SER A 213 7.30 -4.58 -13.48
CA SER A 213 7.14 -6.04 -13.31
C SER A 213 5.73 -6.56 -13.67
N ASN A 214 4.81 -5.67 -14.00
CA ASN A 214 3.43 -6.00 -14.37
C ASN A 214 3.15 -5.77 -15.87
N ILE A 215 4.21 -5.56 -16.65
CA ILE A 215 4.15 -5.36 -18.11
C ILE A 215 4.29 -6.69 -18.87
#